data_a45f1510c19410b718b9f8ed78337ddc
#
_entry.id   a45f1510c19410b718b9f8ed78337ddc
#
_cell.length_a   1.000
_cell.length_b   1.000
_cell.length_c   1.000
_cell.angle_alpha   90.00
_cell.angle_beta   90.00
_cell.angle_gamma   90.00
#
_symmetry.space_group_name_H-M   'P 1'
#
loop_
_entity.id
_entity.type
_entity.pdbx_description
1 polymer ?
#
loop_
_entity_poly.entity_id
_entity_poly.type
_entity_poly.pdbx_seq_one_letter_code
_entity_poly.pdbx_strand_id
1 'polypeptide(L)'
;MGIVIYSKNNCVFCTKAKHLVKTLGLEYTEKKMEDFDSPQAMLEDIGKQVRTMPQIKIDGKLVGGYNQLVEYFADQGKVNFKGEIIDKG
;
A
#
# COMPACT_ATOMS: atom_id res chain seq x y z
N MET A 1 -7.90 -4.90 -10.65
CA MET A 1 -7.40 -5.03 -9.27
C MET A 1 -7.66 -3.72 -8.53
N GLY A 2 -8.42 -3.77 -7.46
CA GLY A 2 -8.73 -2.57 -6.68
C GLY A 2 -7.73 -2.36 -5.56
N ILE A 3 -6.82 -1.41 -5.73
CA ILE A 3 -5.78 -1.12 -4.75
C ILE A 3 -6.11 0.18 -4.03
N VAL A 4 -6.11 0.14 -2.71
CA VAL A 4 -6.27 1.32 -1.85
C VAL A 4 -5.04 1.44 -0.96
N ILE A 5 -4.40 2.60 -0.98
CA ILE A 5 -3.23 2.87 -0.16
C ILE A 5 -3.60 3.94 0.87
N TYR A 6 -3.59 3.56 2.13
CA TYR A 6 -3.78 4.49 3.25
C TYR A 6 -2.43 5.07 3.62
N SER A 7 -2.31 6.38 3.60
CA SER A 7 -1.04 7.07 3.79
C SER A 7 -1.15 8.23 4.76
N LYS A 8 -0.02 8.83 5.10
CA LYS A 8 0.06 10.06 5.88
C LYS A 8 1.16 10.94 5.32
N ASN A 9 1.21 12.19 5.77
CA ASN A 9 2.26 13.11 5.37
C ASN A 9 3.61 12.69 5.95
N ASN A 10 4.69 13.03 5.26
CA ASN A 10 6.07 12.75 5.69
C ASN A 10 6.32 11.26 5.94
N CYS A 11 5.82 10.43 5.06
CA CYS A 11 5.95 8.98 5.17
C CYS A 11 6.72 8.43 3.97
N VAL A 12 7.97 8.06 4.19
CA VAL A 12 8.83 7.53 3.13
C VAL A 12 8.27 6.24 2.54
N PHE A 13 7.81 5.34 3.39
CA PHE A 13 7.27 4.05 2.93
C PHE A 13 5.94 4.21 2.21
N CYS A 14 5.16 5.23 2.55
CA CYS A 14 3.94 5.55 1.80
C CYS A 14 4.30 5.95 0.37
N THR A 15 5.32 6.79 0.22
CA THR A 15 5.83 7.20 -1.10
C THR A 15 6.35 6.00 -1.88
N LYS A 16 7.10 5.12 -1.22
CA LYS A 16 7.61 3.91 -1.86
C LYS A 16 6.49 2.98 -2.34
N ALA A 17 5.45 2.83 -1.53
CA ALA A 17 4.32 1.98 -1.89
C ALA A 17 3.61 2.53 -3.14
N LYS A 18 3.35 3.83 -3.17
CA LYS A 18 2.73 4.47 -4.32
C LYS A 18 3.60 4.33 -5.57
N HIS A 19 4.89 4.55 -5.41
CA HIS A 19 5.83 4.44 -6.52
C HIS A 19 5.85 3.02 -7.10
N LEU A 20 5.89 2.02 -6.22
CA LEU A 20 5.90 0.62 -6.63
C LEU A 20 4.68 0.28 -7.48
N VAL A 21 3.50 0.66 -7.00
CA VAL A 21 2.24 0.38 -7.71
C VAL A 21 2.21 1.08 -9.06
N LYS A 22 2.63 2.35 -9.11
CA LYS A 22 2.71 3.10 -10.37
C LYS A 22 3.67 2.47 -11.36
N THR A 23 4.84 2.06 -10.89
CA THR A 23 5.86 1.48 -11.77
C THR A 23 5.41 0.15 -12.35
N LEU A 24 4.56 -0.58 -11.63
CA LEU A 24 3.97 -1.82 -12.13
C LEU A 24 2.81 -1.57 -13.10
N GLY A 25 2.47 -0.30 -13.35
CA GLY A 25 1.40 0.05 -14.27
C GLY A 25 0.00 -0.17 -13.71
N LEU A 26 -0.13 -0.21 -12.40
CA LEU A 26 -1.41 -0.46 -11.73
C LEU A 26 -2.01 0.84 -11.22
N GLU A 27 -3.33 0.93 -11.23
CA GLU A 27 -4.05 2.06 -10.67
C GLU A 27 -4.32 1.81 -9.20
N TYR A 28 -4.37 2.89 -8.42
CA TYR A 28 -4.69 2.82 -7.01
C TYR A 28 -5.43 4.07 -6.56
N THR A 29 -6.12 3.95 -5.44
CA THR A 29 -6.73 5.08 -4.75
C THR A 29 -5.93 5.36 -3.49
N GLU A 30 -5.52 6.61 -3.30
CA GLU A 30 -4.84 7.02 -2.08
C GLU A 30 -5.84 7.66 -1.13
N LYS A 31 -5.85 7.21 0.13
CA LYS A 31 -6.61 7.83 1.20
C LYS A 31 -5.63 8.31 2.26
N LYS A 32 -5.53 9.61 2.42
CA LYS A 32 -4.59 10.19 3.39
C LYS A 32 -5.27 10.36 4.75
N MET A 33 -4.47 10.27 5.81
CA MET A 33 -4.97 10.46 7.16
C MET A 33 -5.71 11.80 7.32
N GLU A 34 -5.22 12.85 6.67
CA GLU A 34 -5.83 14.17 6.72
C GLU A 34 -7.21 14.24 6.04
N ASP A 35 -7.55 13.24 5.21
CA ASP A 35 -8.84 13.18 4.54
C ASP A 35 -9.94 12.62 5.46
N PHE A 36 -9.58 12.13 6.63
CA PHE A 36 -10.52 11.58 7.62
C PHE A 36 -10.73 12.59 8.74
N ASP A 37 -11.88 12.50 9.40
CA ASP A 37 -12.21 13.39 10.52
C ASP A 37 -11.25 13.18 11.71
N SER A 38 -10.72 11.98 11.85
CA SER A 38 -9.80 11.64 12.92
C SER A 38 -8.98 10.42 12.53
N PRO A 39 -7.84 10.17 13.20
CA PRO A 39 -7.09 8.94 12.97
C PRO A 39 -7.92 7.69 13.22
N GLN A 40 -8.83 7.73 14.20
CA GLN A 40 -9.69 6.60 14.48
C GLN A 40 -10.64 6.29 13.31
N ALA A 41 -11.16 7.34 12.65
CA ALA A 41 -12.01 7.15 11.48
C ALA A 41 -11.26 6.42 10.36
N MET A 42 -9.97 6.75 10.18
CA MET A 42 -9.14 6.05 9.21
C MET A 42 -8.95 4.58 9.58
N LEU A 43 -8.70 4.28 10.86
CA LEU A 43 -8.56 2.90 11.32
C LEU A 43 -9.84 2.10 11.11
N GLU A 44 -10.99 2.73 11.29
CA GLU A 44 -12.28 2.08 11.03
C GLU A 44 -12.44 1.74 9.54
N ASP A 45 -12.01 2.65 8.66
CA ASP A 45 -12.05 2.40 7.22
C ASP A 45 -11.10 1.27 6.82
N ILE A 46 -9.92 1.21 7.44
CA ILE A 46 -8.96 0.11 7.23
C ILE A 46 -9.55 -1.21 7.73
N GLY A 47 -10.28 -1.18 8.83
CA GLY A 47 -10.91 -2.36 9.41
C GLY A 47 -10.04 -3.09 10.42
N LYS A 48 -8.94 -2.49 10.85
CA LYS A 48 -8.03 -3.09 11.81
C LYS A 48 -7.27 -2.00 12.57
N GLN A 49 -6.97 -2.25 13.82
CA GLN A 49 -6.11 -1.37 14.60
C GLN A 49 -4.67 -1.56 14.15
N VAL A 50 -4.10 -0.53 13.55
CA VAL A 50 -2.71 -0.55 13.06
C VAL A 50 -2.00 0.69 13.59
N ARG A 51 -0.68 0.61 13.70
CA ARG A 51 0.13 1.71 14.25
C ARG A 51 1.03 2.36 13.21
N THR A 52 1.10 1.80 12.03
CA THR A 52 2.04 2.26 11.01
C THR A 52 1.31 2.51 9.70
N MET A 53 1.90 3.38 8.89
CA MET A 53 1.49 3.65 7.52
C MET A 53 2.70 3.37 6.63
N PRO A 54 2.50 2.98 5.37
CA PRO A 54 1.19 2.83 4.71
C PRO A 54 0.47 1.55 5.14
N GLN A 55 -0.83 1.50 4.86
CA GLN A 55 -1.60 0.27 4.91
C GLN A 55 -2.29 0.10 3.57
N ILE A 56 -2.24 -1.08 3.02
CA ILE A 56 -2.69 -1.33 1.66
C ILE A 56 -3.78 -2.39 1.65
N LYS A 57 -4.88 -2.10 0.93
CA LYS A 57 -5.92 -3.08 0.64
C LYS A 57 -5.87 -3.43 -0.84
N ILE A 58 -6.07 -4.69 -1.17
CA ILE A 58 -6.21 -5.16 -2.55
C ILE A 58 -7.50 -5.95 -2.64
N ASP A 59 -8.39 -5.50 -3.52
CA ASP A 59 -9.71 -6.11 -3.72
C ASP A 59 -10.49 -6.25 -2.39
N GLY A 60 -10.40 -5.22 -1.54
CA GLY A 60 -11.11 -5.16 -0.28
C GLY A 60 -10.46 -5.90 0.87
N LYS A 61 -9.33 -6.55 0.64
CA LYS A 61 -8.61 -7.29 1.69
C LYS A 61 -7.37 -6.53 2.12
N LEU A 62 -7.16 -6.43 3.42
CA LEU A 62 -5.97 -5.77 3.95
C LEU A 62 -4.75 -6.66 3.75
N VAL A 63 -3.79 -6.17 2.97
CA VAL A 63 -2.51 -6.83 2.74
C VAL A 63 -1.54 -6.51 3.86
N GLY A 64 -1.53 -5.27 4.32
CA GLY A 64 -0.65 -4.79 5.38
C GLY A 64 0.13 -3.57 4.96
N GLY A 65 1.35 -3.45 5.44
CA GLY A 65 2.23 -2.33 5.13
C GLY A 65 3.04 -2.54 3.86
N TYR A 66 4.09 -1.70 3.70
CA TYR A 66 4.92 -1.75 2.51
C TYR A 66 5.60 -3.11 2.32
N ASN A 67 6.14 -3.69 3.40
CA ASN A 67 6.83 -4.99 3.30
C ASN A 67 5.87 -6.09 2.82
N GLN A 68 4.65 -6.10 3.35
CA GLN A 68 3.63 -7.06 2.96
C GLN A 68 3.20 -6.85 1.50
N LEU A 69 3.18 -5.60 1.04
CA LEU A 69 2.89 -5.29 -0.36
C LEU A 69 3.98 -5.86 -1.27
N VAL A 70 5.25 -5.69 -0.89
CA VAL A 70 6.38 -6.25 -1.63
C VAL A 70 6.26 -7.78 -1.71
N GLU A 71 5.97 -8.42 -0.58
CA GLU A 71 5.78 -9.86 -0.55
C GLU A 71 4.64 -10.32 -1.45
N TYR A 72 3.54 -9.57 -1.44
CA TYR A 72 2.40 -9.87 -2.30
C TYR A 72 2.80 -9.90 -3.77
N PHE A 73 3.52 -8.89 -4.22
CA PHE A 73 3.96 -8.83 -5.62
C PHE A 73 5.12 -9.79 -5.91
N ALA A 74 5.96 -10.06 -4.93
CA ALA A 74 7.04 -11.05 -5.08
C ALA A 74 6.46 -12.45 -5.31
N ASP A 75 5.41 -12.80 -4.59
CA ASP A 75 4.72 -14.08 -4.77
C ASP A 75 4.09 -14.20 -6.16
N GLN A 76 3.76 -13.07 -6.78
CA GLN A 76 3.24 -13.04 -8.15
C GLN A 76 4.35 -12.94 -9.20
N GLY A 77 5.61 -12.89 -8.79
CA GLY A 77 6.73 -12.79 -9.70
C GLY A 77 6.93 -11.41 -10.33
N LYS A 78 6.33 -10.37 -9.78
CA LYS A 78 6.42 -9.00 -10.32
C LYS A 78 7.63 -8.22 -9.77
N VAL A 79 8.04 -8.55 -8.55
CA VAL A 79 9.20 -7.93 -7.89
C VAL A 79 9.95 -9.01 -7.12
N ASN A 80 11.21 -8.73 -6.74
CA ASN A 80 11.92 -9.59 -5.80
C ASN A 80 11.59 -9.15 -4.36
N PHE A 81 12.08 -9.88 -3.38
CA PHE A 81 11.77 -9.58 -1.97
C PHE A 81 12.44 -8.31 -1.46
N LYS A 82 13.28 -7.66 -2.25
CA LYS A 82 13.84 -6.35 -1.94
C LYS A 82 12.98 -5.21 -2.47
N GLY A 83 11.89 -5.53 -3.18
CA GLY A 83 11.02 -4.54 -3.79
C GLY A 83 11.49 -4.07 -5.15
N GLU A 84 12.52 -4.70 -5.72
CA GLU A 84 12.99 -4.37 -7.05
C GLU A 84 12.13 -5.05 -8.10
N ILE A 85 11.78 -4.31 -9.13
CA ILE A 85 10.93 -4.83 -10.21
C ILE A 85 11.72 -5.84 -11.02
N ILE A 86 11.11 -7.01 -11.21
CA ILE A 86 11.70 -8.06 -12.02
C ILE A 86 11.38 -7.77 -13.47
N ASP A 87 12.43 -7.53 -14.25
CA ASP A 87 12.30 -7.35 -15.69
C ASP A 87 12.38 -8.73 -16.33
N LYS A 88 11.27 -9.16 -16.88
CA LYS A 88 11.20 -10.43 -17.60
C LYS A 88 11.35 -10.24 -19.11
N GLY A 89 11.86 -9.09 -19.43
CA GLY A 89 12.21 -8.65 -20.78
C GLY A 89 11.84 -9.49 -21.96
#